data_162f91db963d3c048b71a43b45756b36
#
_entry.id   162f91db963d3c048b71a43b45756b36
#
_cell.length_a   1.000
_cell.length_b   1.000
_cell.length_c   1.000
_cell.angle_alpha   90.00
_cell.angle_beta   90.00
_cell.angle_gamma   90.00
#
_symmetry.space_group_name_H-M   'P 1'
#
loop_
_entity.id
_entity.type
_entity.pdbx_description
1 polymer ?
#
loop_
_entity_poly.entity_id
_entity_poly.type
_entity_poly.pdbx_seq_one_letter_code
_entity_poly.pdbx_strand_id
1 'polypeptide(L)'
;MCSTVEPLPNFTIIDKMTAAAVNNNMEPVIVVTKNDLESGDKIADIYRHAGFEVFLCSEDDSSQTEELKSYLSGKVSAFIGNSGVGKSTLLNKLFPSLSLETGQTSKKLGRGRHTTRVVELFELDGCFVADTPGFSTVDLQRYEMIDKSRLQYCFPEFEKYLGDCMFTSCSHTCEKGCRILEALSDGEIEETRHRSYVQMYNEVKDIKSWQIKE
;
A
#
# COMPACT_ATOMS: atom_id res chain seq x y z
N MET A 1 -5.57 -1.09 -0.55
CA MET A 1 -6.84 -1.36 0.16
C MET A 1 -6.74 -2.67 0.94
N CYS A 2 -7.19 -2.68 2.16
CA CYS A 2 -7.37 -3.87 3.00
C CYS A 2 -8.75 -3.81 3.67
N SER A 3 -9.16 -4.91 4.30
CA SER A 3 -10.42 -4.99 5.05
C SER A 3 -10.15 -5.36 6.51
N THR A 4 -11.05 -4.99 7.39
CA THR A 4 -10.98 -5.33 8.82
C THR A 4 -11.23 -6.81 9.07
N VAL A 5 -12.14 -7.39 8.27
CA VAL A 5 -12.52 -8.81 8.29
C VAL A 5 -12.31 -9.40 6.89
N GLU A 6 -12.47 -10.68 6.74
CA GLU A 6 -12.25 -11.50 5.54
C GLU A 6 -12.15 -10.77 4.18
N PRO A 7 -10.96 -10.76 3.57
CA PRO A 7 -9.71 -11.34 4.05
C PRO A 7 -9.03 -10.48 5.10
N LEU A 8 -8.43 -11.08 6.13
CA LEU A 8 -7.65 -10.34 7.12
C LEU A 8 -6.47 -9.61 6.47
N PRO A 9 -6.07 -8.45 6.99
CA PRO A 9 -4.98 -7.68 6.43
C PRO A 9 -3.65 -8.43 6.57
N ASN A 10 -2.90 -8.50 5.48
CA ASN A 10 -1.52 -8.96 5.49
C ASN A 10 -0.60 -7.74 5.48
N PHE A 11 -0.10 -7.34 6.65
CA PHE A 11 0.73 -6.15 6.81
C PHE A 11 1.98 -6.18 5.92
N THR A 12 2.66 -7.32 5.81
CA THR A 12 3.84 -7.44 4.94
C THR A 12 3.52 -7.12 3.47
N ILE A 13 2.37 -7.56 2.98
CA ILE A 13 1.97 -7.27 1.60
C ILE A 13 1.64 -5.78 1.44
N ILE A 14 0.91 -5.19 2.38
CA ILE A 14 0.57 -3.77 2.35
C ILE A 14 1.86 -2.95 2.38
N ASP A 15 2.80 -3.30 3.25
CA ASP A 15 4.08 -2.61 3.41
C ASP A 15 4.98 -2.74 2.18
N LYS A 16 5.01 -3.90 1.54
CA LYS A 16 5.69 -4.07 0.25
C LYS A 16 5.11 -3.16 -0.84
N MET A 17 3.78 -3.03 -0.87
CA MET A 17 3.10 -2.18 -1.85
C MET A 17 3.34 -0.70 -1.59
N THR A 18 3.26 -0.26 -0.34
CA THR A 18 3.55 1.14 0.01
C THR A 18 5.01 1.48 -0.27
N ALA A 19 5.94 0.59 0.07
CA ALA A 19 7.36 0.79 -0.21
C ALA A 19 7.63 0.86 -1.73
N ALA A 20 7.00 -0.01 -2.53
CA ALA A 20 7.13 0.05 -3.99
C ALA A 20 6.55 1.35 -4.56
N ALA A 21 5.41 1.83 -4.05
CA ALA A 21 4.83 3.10 -4.46
C ALA A 21 5.76 4.27 -4.14
N VAL A 22 6.28 4.35 -2.90
CA VAL A 22 7.23 5.39 -2.49
C VAL A 22 8.50 5.35 -3.35
N ASN A 23 9.05 4.15 -3.60
CA ASN A 23 10.23 3.98 -4.45
C ASN A 23 10.04 4.52 -5.87
N ASN A 24 8.80 4.49 -6.37
CA ASN A 24 8.41 5.00 -7.69
C ASN A 24 7.82 6.42 -7.66
N ASN A 25 8.05 7.19 -6.59
CA ASN A 25 7.55 8.54 -6.39
C ASN A 25 6.02 8.65 -6.52
N MET A 26 5.30 7.58 -6.14
CA MET A 26 3.85 7.58 -6.02
C MET A 26 3.47 7.82 -4.56
N GLU A 27 2.34 8.47 -4.33
CA GLU A 27 1.76 8.73 -3.01
C GLU A 27 0.84 7.58 -2.58
N PRO A 28 1.25 6.71 -1.64
CA PRO A 28 0.38 5.64 -1.16
C PRO A 28 -0.68 6.18 -0.22
N VAL A 29 -1.91 5.70 -0.41
CA VAL A 29 -3.05 5.96 0.49
C VAL A 29 -3.59 4.64 0.99
N ILE A 30 -3.83 4.55 2.27
CA ILE A 30 -4.40 3.35 2.90
C ILE A 30 -5.91 3.49 3.00
N VAL A 31 -6.63 2.56 2.43
CA VAL A 31 -8.09 2.49 2.58
C VAL A 31 -8.44 1.18 3.28
N VAL A 32 -9.01 1.31 4.46
CA VAL A 32 -9.50 0.19 5.27
C VAL A 32 -11.01 0.11 5.07
N THR A 33 -11.50 -1.01 4.59
CA THR A 33 -12.91 -1.24 4.30
C THR A 33 -13.56 -2.16 5.33
N LYS A 34 -14.88 -2.27 5.30
CA LYS A 34 -15.71 -3.08 6.22
C LYS A 34 -15.57 -2.62 7.68
N ASN A 35 -15.35 -1.32 7.88
CA ASN A 35 -15.23 -0.73 9.21
C ASN A 35 -16.53 -0.80 10.03
N ASP A 36 -17.64 -1.08 9.36
CA ASP A 36 -18.97 -1.40 9.92
C ASP A 36 -19.03 -2.79 10.58
N LEU A 37 -18.21 -3.74 10.11
CA LEU A 37 -18.20 -5.10 10.64
C LEU A 37 -17.23 -5.27 11.82
N GLU A 38 -16.08 -4.62 11.75
CA GLU A 38 -15.08 -4.59 12.82
C GLU A 38 -14.28 -3.29 12.71
N SER A 39 -13.95 -2.66 13.88
CA SER A 39 -13.16 -1.42 13.88
C SER A 39 -11.79 -1.60 13.22
N GLY A 40 -11.51 -0.71 12.27
CA GLY A 40 -10.21 -0.61 11.58
C GLY A 40 -9.22 0.31 12.28
N ASP A 41 -9.54 0.86 13.46
CA ASP A 41 -8.71 1.88 14.10
C ASP A 41 -7.26 1.42 14.32
N LYS A 42 -7.06 0.18 14.79
CA LYS A 42 -5.71 -0.36 14.97
C LYS A 42 -4.89 -0.42 13.67
N ILE A 43 -5.54 -0.74 12.56
CA ILE A 43 -4.88 -0.74 11.25
C ILE A 43 -4.58 0.70 10.84
N ALA A 44 -5.54 1.59 11.02
CA ALA A 44 -5.40 3.00 10.69
C ALA A 44 -4.28 3.66 11.49
N ASP A 45 -4.19 3.39 12.79
CA ASP A 45 -3.18 3.97 13.67
C ASP A 45 -1.77 3.57 13.24
N ILE A 46 -1.53 2.30 12.87
CA ILE A 46 -0.24 1.83 12.35
C ILE A 46 0.20 2.67 11.14
N TYR A 47 -0.69 2.89 10.17
CA TYR A 47 -0.32 3.58 8.95
C TYR A 47 -0.34 5.11 9.09
N ARG A 48 -1.19 5.69 9.94
CA ARG A 48 -1.13 7.12 10.29
C ARG A 48 0.16 7.44 11.02
N HIS A 49 0.58 6.59 11.95
CA HIS A 49 1.84 6.74 12.66
C HIS A 49 3.04 6.65 11.71
N ALA A 50 2.94 5.84 10.66
CA ALA A 50 3.94 5.78 9.59
C ALA A 50 3.87 6.96 8.59
N GLY A 51 2.94 7.92 8.78
CA GLY A 51 2.83 9.12 7.96
C GLY A 51 1.97 8.99 6.70
N PHE A 52 1.15 7.93 6.58
CA PHE A 52 0.25 7.78 5.43
C PHE A 52 -1.14 8.35 5.70
N GLU A 53 -1.79 8.85 4.65
CA GLU A 53 -3.22 9.14 4.68
C GLU A 53 -4.03 7.84 4.77
N VAL A 54 -5.02 7.81 5.68
CA VAL A 54 -5.81 6.61 5.97
C VAL A 54 -7.29 6.95 6.02
N PHE A 55 -8.09 6.24 5.21
CA PHE A 55 -9.54 6.34 5.19
C PHE A 55 -10.17 5.05 5.70
N LEU A 56 -11.09 5.18 6.67
CA LEU A 56 -11.88 4.08 7.23
C LEU A 56 -13.25 4.05 6.55
N CYS A 57 -13.41 3.23 5.53
CA CYS A 57 -14.65 3.15 4.75
C CYS A 57 -15.57 2.04 5.27
N SER A 58 -16.85 2.36 5.38
CA SER A 58 -17.91 1.43 5.77
C SER A 58 -19.07 1.44 4.77
N GLU A 59 -19.98 0.46 4.85
CA GLU A 59 -21.18 0.48 4.02
C GLU A 59 -22.21 1.47 4.55
N ASP A 60 -22.29 1.67 5.86
CA ASP A 60 -23.32 2.46 6.54
C ASP A 60 -22.99 3.96 6.60
N ASP A 61 -21.71 4.34 6.50
CA ASP A 61 -21.24 5.73 6.54
C ASP A 61 -20.51 6.10 5.26
N SER A 62 -21.01 7.15 4.59
CA SER A 62 -20.40 7.68 3.37
C SER A 62 -19.39 8.79 3.61
N SER A 63 -19.27 9.33 4.85
CA SER A 63 -18.44 10.51 5.12
C SER A 63 -16.98 10.32 4.71
N GLN A 64 -16.37 9.22 5.12
CA GLN A 64 -14.98 8.87 4.75
C GLN A 64 -14.84 8.54 3.26
N THR A 65 -15.90 8.04 2.62
CA THR A 65 -15.91 7.79 1.17
C THR A 65 -15.94 9.11 0.39
N GLU A 66 -16.68 10.10 0.87
CA GLU A 66 -16.72 11.45 0.28
C GLU A 66 -15.40 12.21 0.49
N GLU A 67 -14.80 12.08 1.67
CA GLU A 67 -13.45 12.61 1.91
C GLU A 67 -12.43 11.99 0.97
N LEU A 68 -12.43 10.65 0.82
CA LEU A 68 -11.58 9.95 -0.14
C LEU A 68 -11.82 10.45 -1.57
N LYS A 69 -13.07 10.61 -1.99
CA LYS A 69 -13.40 11.15 -3.32
C LYS A 69 -12.82 12.55 -3.51
N SER A 70 -12.96 13.41 -2.52
CA SER A 70 -12.40 14.78 -2.54
C SER A 70 -10.87 14.74 -2.62
N TYR A 71 -10.24 13.85 -1.88
CA TYR A 71 -8.78 13.67 -1.87
C TYR A 71 -8.24 13.20 -3.23
N LEU A 72 -8.99 12.37 -3.94
CA LEU A 72 -8.63 11.83 -5.26
C LEU A 72 -8.89 12.81 -6.41
N SER A 73 -9.62 13.92 -6.17
CA SER A 73 -9.97 14.88 -7.20
C SER A 73 -8.73 15.47 -7.87
N GLY A 74 -8.70 15.44 -9.20
CA GLY A 74 -7.56 15.90 -10.01
C GLY A 74 -6.34 14.98 -10.00
N LYS A 75 -6.37 13.86 -9.27
CA LYS A 75 -5.26 12.90 -9.20
C LYS A 75 -5.50 11.71 -10.14
N VAL A 76 -4.39 11.09 -10.57
CA VAL A 76 -4.41 9.77 -11.22
C VAL A 76 -4.22 8.71 -10.15
N SER A 77 -5.17 7.81 -10.00
CA SER A 77 -5.20 6.85 -8.90
C SER A 77 -5.36 5.42 -9.40
N ALA A 78 -4.69 4.48 -8.74
CA ALA A 78 -4.87 3.05 -8.94
C ALA A 78 -5.32 2.38 -7.65
N PHE A 79 -6.35 1.53 -7.72
CA PHE A 79 -6.89 0.84 -6.55
C PHE A 79 -6.36 -0.58 -6.50
N ILE A 80 -5.54 -0.87 -5.49
CA ILE A 80 -4.88 -2.15 -5.30
C ILE A 80 -5.35 -2.79 -3.99
N GLY A 81 -5.58 -4.09 -4.00
CA GLY A 81 -5.99 -4.86 -2.82
C GLY A 81 -6.39 -6.28 -3.19
N ASN A 82 -6.40 -7.15 -2.19
CA ASN A 82 -6.78 -8.56 -2.35
C ASN A 82 -8.21 -8.72 -2.88
N SER A 83 -8.50 -9.89 -3.42
CA SER A 83 -9.87 -10.26 -3.71
C SER A 83 -10.72 -10.27 -2.43
N GLY A 84 -11.93 -9.74 -2.51
CA GLY A 84 -12.85 -9.71 -1.37
C GLY A 84 -12.67 -8.55 -0.38
N VAL A 85 -11.68 -7.67 -0.56
CA VAL A 85 -11.51 -6.48 0.31
C VAL A 85 -12.53 -5.36 0.05
N GLY A 86 -13.55 -5.56 -0.78
CA GLY A 86 -14.57 -4.55 -1.05
C GLY A 86 -14.20 -3.51 -2.11
N LYS A 87 -13.22 -3.80 -2.97
CA LYS A 87 -12.73 -2.87 -4.00
C LYS A 87 -13.84 -2.41 -4.95
N SER A 88 -14.60 -3.34 -5.54
CA SER A 88 -15.70 -3.01 -6.46
C SER A 88 -16.83 -2.25 -5.75
N THR A 89 -17.13 -2.60 -4.51
CA THR A 89 -18.13 -1.91 -3.68
C THR A 89 -17.74 -0.46 -3.45
N LEU A 90 -16.49 -0.24 -3.05
CA LEU A 90 -15.97 1.12 -2.83
C LEU A 90 -15.94 1.94 -4.13
N LEU A 91 -15.46 1.34 -5.23
CA LEU A 91 -15.41 2.03 -6.53
C LEU A 91 -16.82 2.41 -7.03
N ASN A 92 -17.83 1.55 -6.84
CA ASN A 92 -19.21 1.88 -7.18
C ASN A 92 -19.78 3.01 -6.29
N LYS A 93 -19.36 3.10 -5.03
CA LYS A 93 -19.74 4.23 -4.16
C LYS A 93 -19.07 5.53 -4.57
N LEU A 94 -17.76 5.50 -4.84
CA LEU A 94 -17.00 6.65 -5.31
C LEU A 94 -17.49 7.15 -6.69
N PHE A 95 -17.78 6.21 -7.58
CA PHE A 95 -18.08 6.46 -8.98
C PHE A 95 -19.28 5.60 -9.43
N PRO A 96 -20.52 6.04 -9.13
CA PRO A 96 -21.73 5.26 -9.45
C PRO A 96 -21.90 4.92 -10.93
N SER A 97 -21.29 5.71 -11.82
CA SER A 97 -21.29 5.49 -13.27
C SER A 97 -20.53 4.22 -13.71
N LEU A 98 -19.64 3.67 -12.88
CA LEU A 98 -18.85 2.46 -13.21
C LEU A 98 -19.68 1.19 -13.25
N SER A 99 -20.71 1.08 -12.39
CA SER A 99 -21.64 -0.09 -12.32
C SER A 99 -20.90 -1.44 -12.29
N LEU A 100 -19.86 -1.57 -11.47
CA LEU A 100 -19.07 -2.80 -11.34
C LEU A 100 -19.89 -3.90 -10.67
N GLU A 101 -19.81 -5.14 -11.19
CA GLU A 101 -20.43 -6.30 -10.53
C GLU A 101 -19.72 -6.56 -9.19
N THR A 102 -20.48 -6.52 -8.09
CA THR A 102 -20.00 -6.86 -6.75
C THR A 102 -20.05 -8.37 -6.54
N GLY A 103 -18.99 -8.97 -5.97
CA GLY A 103 -18.96 -10.40 -5.61
C GLY A 103 -18.27 -11.33 -6.59
N GLN A 104 -17.84 -10.87 -7.75
CA GLN A 104 -16.92 -11.60 -8.63
C GLN A 104 -15.61 -10.82 -8.80
N THR A 105 -14.52 -11.45 -8.36
CA THR A 105 -13.17 -11.01 -8.64
C THR A 105 -13.02 -10.55 -10.09
N SER A 106 -12.59 -9.31 -10.26
CA SER A 106 -11.84 -8.69 -11.39
C SER A 106 -11.76 -9.42 -12.74
N LYS A 107 -12.83 -10.09 -13.18
CA LYS A 107 -12.84 -10.77 -14.49
C LYS A 107 -13.49 -9.96 -15.61
N LYS A 108 -14.06 -8.79 -15.32
CA LYS A 108 -14.80 -8.03 -16.34
C LYS A 108 -14.71 -6.50 -16.21
N LEU A 109 -13.52 -5.94 -16.21
CA LEU A 109 -13.31 -4.73 -17.00
C LEU A 109 -12.75 -5.22 -18.36
N GLY A 110 -13.65 -5.74 -19.16
CA GLY A 110 -13.54 -6.07 -20.56
C GLY A 110 -12.35 -6.90 -21.02
N ARG A 111 -12.67 -8.12 -21.48
CA ARG A 111 -12.04 -8.90 -22.56
C ARG A 111 -11.07 -10.02 -22.21
N GLY A 112 -11.35 -11.07 -22.96
CA GLY A 112 -10.76 -12.36 -23.12
C GLY A 112 -9.24 -12.46 -23.16
N ARG A 113 -8.83 -13.69 -22.96
CA ARG A 113 -7.50 -14.28 -23.07
C ARG A 113 -6.54 -13.53 -24.02
N HIS A 114 -5.34 -13.25 -23.43
CA HIS A 114 -4.12 -12.92 -24.14
C HIS A 114 -4.15 -11.63 -24.98
N THR A 115 -3.53 -10.59 -24.47
CA THR A 115 -2.56 -9.74 -25.15
C THR A 115 -2.51 -8.35 -24.52
N THR A 116 -1.30 -7.80 -24.43
CA THR A 116 -0.93 -6.40 -24.20
C THR A 116 -1.53 -5.76 -22.95
N ARG A 117 -0.68 -5.51 -21.96
CA ARG A 117 -1.00 -4.73 -20.76
C ARG A 117 -1.18 -3.26 -21.16
N VAL A 118 -2.35 -2.93 -21.62
CA VAL A 118 -2.75 -1.54 -21.82
C VAL A 118 -3.41 -1.11 -20.50
N VAL A 119 -2.82 -0.14 -19.83
CA VAL A 119 -3.46 0.54 -18.69
C VAL A 119 -4.45 1.52 -19.29
N GLU A 120 -5.74 1.30 -19.06
CA GLU A 120 -6.79 2.24 -19.44
C GLU A 120 -7.00 3.24 -18.29
N LEU A 121 -7.06 4.52 -18.64
CA LEU A 121 -7.40 5.58 -17.70
C LEU A 121 -8.85 5.98 -17.92
N PHE A 122 -9.64 5.92 -16.86
CA PHE A 122 -11.03 6.39 -16.85
C PHE A 122 -11.11 7.73 -16.14
N GLU A 123 -11.65 8.73 -16.82
CA GLU A 123 -12.03 9.98 -16.18
C GLU A 123 -13.41 9.83 -15.56
N LEU A 124 -13.51 10.01 -14.24
CA LEU A 124 -14.69 9.76 -13.44
C LEU A 124 -14.87 10.93 -12.45
N ASP A 125 -15.84 11.80 -12.69
CA ASP A 125 -16.16 12.93 -11.80
C ASP A 125 -14.93 13.80 -11.44
N GLY A 126 -14.05 14.08 -12.43
CA GLY A 126 -12.82 14.84 -12.23
C GLY A 126 -11.67 14.10 -11.56
N CYS A 127 -11.82 12.80 -11.36
CA CYS A 127 -10.75 11.89 -10.93
C CYS A 127 -10.31 11.03 -12.12
N PHE A 128 -9.05 10.60 -12.13
CA PHE A 128 -8.56 9.64 -13.11
C PHE A 128 -8.25 8.32 -12.42
N VAL A 129 -8.94 7.26 -12.82
CA VAL A 129 -8.73 5.91 -12.28
C VAL A 129 -8.06 5.04 -13.32
N ALA A 130 -6.89 4.50 -12.97
CA ALA A 130 -6.20 3.53 -13.79
C ALA A 130 -6.85 2.15 -13.61
N ASP A 131 -7.35 1.56 -14.69
CA ASP A 131 -7.67 0.13 -14.68
C ASP A 131 -6.38 -0.68 -14.67
N THR A 132 -6.18 -1.34 -13.58
CA THR A 132 -5.05 -2.26 -13.37
C THR A 132 -5.58 -3.69 -13.36
N PRO A 133 -5.94 -4.27 -14.53
CA PRO A 133 -6.48 -5.62 -14.59
C PRO A 133 -5.44 -6.61 -14.06
N GLY A 134 -5.79 -7.29 -12.97
CA GLY A 134 -4.98 -8.37 -12.43
C GLY A 134 -3.90 -7.98 -11.42
N PHE A 135 -3.92 -6.78 -10.85
CA PHE A 135 -3.12 -6.48 -9.65
C PHE A 135 -3.68 -7.25 -8.44
N SER A 136 -3.60 -8.57 -8.54
CA SER A 136 -3.70 -9.45 -7.40
C SER A 136 -2.30 -9.59 -6.77
N THR A 137 -2.25 -9.95 -5.51
CA THR A 137 -1.01 -10.21 -4.76
C THR A 137 -0.01 -11.13 -5.45
N VAL A 138 -0.43 -11.92 -6.44
CA VAL A 138 0.42 -12.83 -7.22
C VAL A 138 1.34 -12.06 -8.19
N ASP A 139 0.89 -10.91 -8.71
CA ASP A 139 1.74 -10.10 -9.60
C ASP A 139 2.76 -9.26 -8.83
N LEU A 140 2.52 -9.00 -7.54
CA LEU A 140 3.46 -8.26 -6.68
C LEU A 140 4.78 -8.99 -6.43
N GLN A 141 4.80 -10.32 -6.53
CA GLN A 141 6.06 -11.08 -6.46
C GLN A 141 6.98 -10.84 -7.68
N ARG A 142 6.45 -10.19 -8.72
CA ARG A 142 7.19 -9.81 -9.93
C ARG A 142 7.59 -8.34 -9.95
N TYR A 143 7.07 -7.54 -8.98
CA TYR A 143 7.41 -6.13 -8.90
C TYR A 143 8.80 -5.96 -8.29
N GLU A 144 9.51 -5.09 -8.91
CA GLU A 144 10.87 -4.64 -8.69
C GLU A 144 11.33 -4.78 -7.24
N MET A 145 12.32 -5.62 -7.06
CA MET A 145 13.05 -5.66 -5.81
C MET A 145 13.70 -4.30 -5.59
N ILE A 146 13.31 -3.63 -4.51
CA ILE A 146 13.90 -2.35 -4.13
C ILE A 146 15.34 -2.62 -3.70
N ASP A 147 16.30 -1.89 -4.28
CA ASP A 147 17.70 -1.99 -3.84
C ASP A 147 17.81 -1.73 -2.33
N LYS A 148 18.62 -2.54 -1.65
CA LYS A 148 18.80 -2.45 -0.20
C LYS A 148 19.21 -1.07 0.29
N SER A 149 19.96 -0.32 -0.53
CA SER A 149 20.39 1.04 -0.17
C SER A 149 19.24 2.05 -0.27
N ARG A 150 18.21 1.76 -1.04
CA ARG A 150 17.02 2.61 -1.21
C ARG A 150 15.89 2.24 -0.25
N LEU A 151 15.86 0.98 0.22
CA LEU A 151 14.75 0.45 0.99
C LEU A 151 14.42 1.28 2.24
N GLN A 152 15.43 1.79 2.95
CA GLN A 152 15.24 2.63 4.14
C GLN A 152 14.46 3.92 3.84
N TYR A 153 14.55 4.46 2.64
CA TYR A 153 13.83 5.67 2.21
C TYR A 153 12.39 5.39 1.76
N CYS A 154 12.02 4.12 1.67
CA CYS A 154 10.66 3.68 1.32
C CYS A 154 9.76 3.52 2.56
N PHE A 155 10.28 3.82 3.74
CA PHE A 155 9.58 3.84 5.02
C PHE A 155 9.61 5.28 5.56
N PRO A 156 8.57 6.09 5.30
CA PRO A 156 8.58 7.52 5.64
C PRO A 156 8.86 7.79 7.12
N GLU A 157 8.40 6.91 8.00
CA GLU A 157 8.61 6.98 9.44
C GLU A 157 10.09 6.87 9.86
N PHE A 158 10.96 6.38 8.96
CA PHE A 158 12.40 6.28 9.22
C PHE A 158 13.14 7.59 8.97
N GLU A 159 12.58 8.49 8.15
CA GLU A 159 13.27 9.67 7.61
C GLU A 159 13.94 10.50 8.69
N LYS A 160 13.25 10.78 9.79
CA LYS A 160 13.77 11.61 10.89
C LYS A 160 14.93 10.99 11.69
N TYR A 161 15.23 9.70 11.47
CA TYR A 161 16.29 8.97 12.17
C TYR A 161 17.46 8.58 11.27
N LEU A 162 17.30 8.72 9.95
CA LEU A 162 18.34 8.36 8.99
C LEU A 162 19.54 9.29 9.12
N GLY A 163 20.75 8.70 9.14
CA GLY A 163 21.99 9.44 9.27
C GLY A 163 22.54 9.52 10.69
N ASP A 164 21.73 9.28 11.72
CA ASP A 164 22.09 9.43 13.13
C ASP A 164 22.53 8.11 13.79
N CYS A 165 22.61 7.01 13.02
CA CYS A 165 23.11 5.73 13.53
C CYS A 165 24.61 5.77 13.78
N MET A 166 25.08 4.95 14.75
CA MET A 166 26.52 4.81 15.05
C MET A 166 27.34 4.40 13.81
N PHE A 167 26.77 3.63 12.89
CA PHE A 167 27.44 3.15 11.69
C PHE A 167 26.77 3.74 10.45
N THR A 168 27.58 4.28 9.53
CA THR A 168 27.11 4.86 8.26
C THR A 168 26.49 3.83 7.32
N SER A 169 26.82 2.55 7.47
CA SER A 169 26.26 1.42 6.70
C SER A 169 25.27 0.60 7.52
N CYS A 170 24.57 1.24 8.45
CA CYS A 170 23.58 0.57 9.27
C CYS A 170 22.46 -0.01 8.41
N SER A 171 22.13 -1.28 8.64
CA SER A 171 21.02 -1.94 7.95
C SER A 171 19.69 -1.76 8.68
N HIS A 172 19.70 -1.17 9.86
CA HIS A 172 18.54 -0.96 10.73
C HIS A 172 17.81 -2.26 11.13
N THR A 173 18.52 -3.40 11.10
CA THR A 173 17.92 -4.70 11.42
C THR A 173 18.27 -5.21 12.81
N CYS A 174 19.53 -5.01 13.26
CA CYS A 174 20.00 -5.52 14.55
C CYS A 174 21.25 -4.79 15.11
N GLU A 175 21.69 -3.69 14.48
CA GLU A 175 22.95 -3.04 14.85
C GLU A 175 22.85 -2.27 16.16
N LYS A 176 23.88 -2.37 16.97
CA LYS A 176 24.02 -1.58 18.20
C LYS A 176 24.16 -0.10 17.86
N GLY A 177 23.42 0.77 18.56
CA GLY A 177 23.42 2.21 18.31
C GLY A 177 22.70 2.59 17.01
N CYS A 178 21.73 1.78 16.60
CA CYS A 178 20.83 2.11 15.50
C CYS A 178 19.68 2.98 16.01
N ARG A 179 19.52 4.18 15.45
CA ARG A 179 18.47 5.12 15.84
C ARG A 179 17.06 4.63 15.50
N ILE A 180 16.93 3.84 14.44
CA ILE A 180 15.65 3.18 14.08
C ILE A 180 15.24 2.15 15.14
N LEU A 181 16.19 1.35 15.65
CA LEU A 181 15.88 0.36 16.69
C LEU A 181 15.61 1.01 18.04
N GLU A 182 16.24 2.15 18.34
CA GLU A 182 15.90 2.95 19.53
C GLU A 182 14.47 3.49 19.40
N ALA A 183 14.12 4.11 18.28
CA ALA A 183 12.78 4.62 18.02
C ALA A 183 11.71 3.51 18.05
N LEU A 184 12.04 2.31 17.58
CA LEU A 184 11.18 1.13 17.70
C LEU A 184 10.96 0.77 19.18
N SER A 185 12.02 0.77 19.98
CA SER A 185 11.95 0.50 21.44
C SER A 185 11.12 1.52 22.18
N ASP A 186 11.16 2.78 21.74
CA ASP A 186 10.44 3.91 22.33
C ASP A 186 8.97 3.97 21.82
N GLY A 187 8.57 3.07 20.91
CA GLY A 187 7.23 3.02 20.34
C GLY A 187 6.94 4.10 19.28
N GLU A 188 7.98 4.78 18.78
CA GLU A 188 7.86 5.80 17.72
C GLU A 188 7.86 5.19 16.30
N ILE A 189 8.15 3.92 16.19
CA ILE A 189 8.02 3.11 14.97
C ILE A 189 7.23 1.86 15.31
N GLU A 190 6.24 1.54 14.49
CA GLU A 190 5.40 0.37 14.67
C GLU A 190 6.17 -0.93 14.43
N GLU A 191 6.04 -1.90 15.35
CA GLU A 191 6.74 -3.18 15.26
C GLU A 191 6.39 -3.94 13.97
N THR A 192 5.14 -3.88 13.53
CA THR A 192 4.68 -4.52 12.29
C THR A 192 5.41 -3.96 11.08
N ARG A 193 5.60 -2.65 11.02
CA ARG A 193 6.29 -1.94 9.95
C ARG A 193 7.77 -2.29 9.92
N HIS A 194 8.45 -2.20 11.08
CA HIS A 194 9.87 -2.58 11.17
C HIS A 194 10.08 -4.05 10.81
N ARG A 195 9.19 -4.97 11.22
CA ARG A 195 9.25 -6.38 10.86
C ARG A 195 9.17 -6.57 9.34
N SER A 196 8.27 -5.87 8.68
CA SER A 196 8.15 -5.89 7.22
C SER A 196 9.41 -5.35 6.54
N TYR A 197 9.99 -4.27 7.05
CA TYR A 197 11.26 -3.73 6.59
C TYR A 197 12.38 -4.78 6.66
N VAL A 198 12.56 -5.42 7.83
CA VAL A 198 13.59 -6.46 8.04
C VAL A 198 13.39 -7.63 7.08
N GLN A 199 12.13 -8.05 6.86
CA GLN A 199 11.84 -9.10 5.89
C GLN A 199 12.25 -8.69 4.48
N MET A 200 11.86 -7.50 4.02
CA MET A 200 12.22 -6.97 2.70
C MET A 200 13.74 -6.83 2.55
N TYR A 201 14.42 -6.31 3.58
CA TYR A 201 15.88 -6.19 3.59
C TYR A 201 16.55 -7.55 3.42
N ASN A 202 16.10 -8.58 4.16
CA ASN A 202 16.64 -9.94 4.06
C ASN A 202 16.43 -10.58 2.69
N GLU A 203 15.35 -10.21 1.98
CA GLU A 203 15.10 -10.69 0.61
C GLU A 203 16.10 -10.11 -0.40
N VAL A 204 16.64 -8.91 -0.13
CA VAL A 204 17.50 -8.18 -1.11
C VAL A 204 18.95 -7.99 -0.68
N LYS A 205 19.31 -8.27 0.59
CA LYS A 205 20.64 -7.95 1.14
C LYS A 205 21.82 -8.57 0.38
N ASP A 206 21.63 -9.77 -0.18
CA ASP A 206 22.64 -10.53 -0.91
C ASP A 206 22.56 -10.32 -2.43
N ILE A 207 21.55 -9.60 -2.90
CA ILE A 207 21.38 -9.27 -4.31
C ILE A 207 22.25 -8.06 -4.64
N LYS A 208 22.98 -8.16 -5.74
CA LYS A 208 23.80 -7.04 -6.21
C LYS A 208 22.95 -6.06 -7.00
N SER A 209 23.18 -4.76 -6.83
CA SER A 209 22.35 -3.70 -7.43
C SER A 209 22.18 -3.86 -8.95
N TRP A 210 23.19 -4.35 -9.67
CA TRP A 210 23.10 -4.60 -11.12
C TRP A 210 22.21 -5.79 -11.50
N GLN A 211 21.80 -6.63 -10.56
CA GLN A 211 20.86 -7.75 -10.77
C GLN A 211 19.41 -7.32 -10.60
N ILE A 212 19.20 -6.18 -9.98
CA ILE A 212 17.88 -5.56 -9.83
C ILE A 212 17.61 -4.81 -11.13
N LYS A 213 16.66 -5.27 -11.91
CA LYS A 213 16.26 -4.58 -13.15
C LYS A 213 15.49 -3.32 -12.80
N GLU A 214 15.90 -2.20 -13.39
CA GLU A 214 15.11 -0.97 -13.42
C GLU A 214 13.81 -1.15 -14.22
#